data_a61ae61eac5537346adfe46c868c5624
#
_entry.id   a61ae61eac5537346adfe46c868c5624
#
_cell.length_a   1.000
_cell.length_b   1.000
_cell.length_c   1.000
_cell.angle_alpha   90.00
_cell.angle_beta   90.00
_cell.angle_gamma   90.00
#
_symmetry.space_group_name_H-M   'P 1'
#
loop_
_entity.id
_entity.type
_entity.pdbx_description
1 polymer ?
#
loop_
_entity_poly.entity_id
_entity_poly.type
_entity_poly.pdbx_seq_one_letter_code
_entity_poly.pdbx_strand_id
1 'polypeptide(L)'
;MIKYSLILLAVLLIIFWIFTSYLLKRGEAPVADGSTNYAIVLGAKVNKGSVPSRALKYRLDAAYDYAMKYPHTQLILSGGQGDDEDATESSVMKKYLMDRGVSEFQLIEENESTSTFTNIKYSMKSIPLTEKKVTIISNDFHLARAQMIADYFHLEADVVAAPTPKIIEFKVRVRERFGLIAQKIVLWFK
;
A
#
# COMPACT_ATOMS: atom_id res chain seq x y z
N MET A 1 -36.54 10.21 -24.43
CA MET A 1 -35.22 9.56 -24.58
C MET A 1 -34.22 10.12 -23.58
N ILE A 2 -33.89 11.40 -23.48
CA ILE A 2 -32.91 11.99 -22.57
C ILE A 2 -33.13 11.59 -21.08
N LYS A 3 -34.38 11.61 -20.59
CA LYS A 3 -34.73 11.25 -19.21
C LYS A 3 -34.32 9.80 -18.85
N TYR A 4 -34.57 8.86 -19.76
CA TYR A 4 -34.18 7.45 -19.51
C TYR A 4 -32.68 7.24 -19.58
N SER A 5 -31.99 7.97 -20.47
CA SER A 5 -30.53 7.94 -20.55
C SER A 5 -29.87 8.49 -19.29
N LEU A 6 -30.42 9.54 -18.68
CA LEU A 6 -29.91 10.09 -17.42
C LEU A 6 -30.17 9.15 -16.24
N ILE A 7 -31.32 8.48 -16.20
CA ILE A 7 -31.62 7.48 -15.18
C ILE A 7 -30.66 6.28 -15.31
N LEU A 8 -30.44 5.78 -16.53
CA LEU A 8 -29.50 4.68 -16.75
C LEU A 8 -28.08 5.06 -16.33
N LEU A 9 -27.61 6.25 -16.67
CA LEU A 9 -26.30 6.74 -16.25
C LEU A 9 -26.20 6.79 -14.72
N ALA A 10 -27.20 7.33 -14.03
CA ALA A 10 -27.22 7.40 -12.57
C ALA A 10 -27.16 5.99 -11.94
N VAL A 11 -27.91 5.03 -12.48
CA VAL A 11 -27.87 3.63 -12.00
C VAL A 11 -26.49 3.02 -12.20
N LEU A 12 -25.86 3.21 -13.34
CA LEU A 12 -24.50 2.71 -13.61
C LEU A 12 -23.47 3.30 -12.66
N LEU A 13 -23.56 4.61 -12.36
CA LEU A 13 -22.68 5.27 -11.38
C LEU A 13 -22.87 4.72 -9.96
N ILE A 14 -24.10 4.44 -9.56
CA ILE A 14 -24.40 3.83 -8.26
C ILE A 14 -23.82 2.41 -8.19
N ILE A 15 -24.02 1.59 -9.21
CA ILE A 15 -23.47 0.24 -9.30
C ILE A 15 -21.94 0.29 -9.23
N PHE A 16 -21.32 1.17 -9.99
CA PHE A 16 -19.87 1.38 -9.96
C PHE A 16 -19.38 1.75 -8.55
N TRP A 17 -20.09 2.66 -7.88
CA TRP A 17 -19.73 3.10 -6.54
C TRP A 17 -19.85 1.97 -5.51
N ILE A 18 -20.93 1.22 -5.53
CA ILE A 18 -21.16 0.08 -4.63
C ILE A 18 -20.10 -1.00 -4.87
N PHE A 19 -19.88 -1.39 -6.13
CA PHE A 19 -18.92 -2.42 -6.50
C PHE A 19 -17.49 -2.05 -6.08
N THR A 20 -17.06 -0.84 -6.38
CA THR A 20 -15.71 -0.39 -5.99
C THR A 20 -15.58 -0.20 -4.48
N SER A 21 -16.64 0.18 -3.75
CA SER A 21 -16.64 0.21 -2.30
C SER A 21 -16.44 -1.19 -1.70
N TYR A 22 -17.10 -2.18 -2.26
CA TYR A 22 -16.92 -3.58 -1.88
C TYR A 22 -15.47 -4.05 -2.10
N LEU A 23 -14.87 -3.73 -3.26
CA LEU A 23 -13.48 -4.07 -3.55
C LEU A 23 -12.49 -3.43 -2.58
N LEU A 24 -12.66 -2.13 -2.29
CA LEU A 24 -11.82 -1.42 -1.32
C LEU A 24 -11.91 -2.07 0.06
N LYS A 25 -13.11 -2.39 0.52
CA LYS A 25 -13.31 -3.02 1.83
C LYS A 25 -12.74 -4.44 1.88
N ARG A 26 -12.89 -5.20 0.80
CA ARG A 26 -12.32 -6.54 0.68
C ARG A 26 -10.79 -6.53 0.76
N GLY A 27 -10.15 -5.46 0.27
CA GLY A 27 -8.70 -5.29 0.35
C GLY A 27 -8.14 -5.12 1.78
N GLU A 28 -9.00 -4.94 2.78
CA GLU A 28 -8.58 -4.90 4.19
C GLU A 28 -8.47 -6.31 4.82
N ALA A 29 -8.60 -7.38 4.02
CA ALA A 29 -8.55 -8.77 4.47
C ALA A 29 -7.71 -9.62 3.47
N PRO A 30 -7.11 -10.73 3.95
CA PRO A 30 -7.06 -11.17 5.34
C PRO A 30 -6.16 -10.27 6.20
N VAL A 31 -6.52 -10.09 7.45
CA VAL A 31 -5.72 -9.31 8.40
C VAL A 31 -4.50 -10.10 8.82
N ALA A 32 -3.34 -9.45 8.86
CA ALA A 32 -2.08 -10.06 9.23
C ALA A 32 -2.11 -10.63 10.65
N ASP A 33 -1.72 -11.88 10.79
CA ASP A 33 -1.66 -12.62 12.05
C ASP A 33 -0.23 -12.76 12.62
N GLY A 34 0.77 -12.25 11.88
CA GLY A 34 2.19 -12.34 12.22
C GLY A 34 2.86 -13.64 11.81
N SER A 35 2.22 -14.45 10.97
CA SER A 35 2.79 -15.72 10.48
C SER A 35 3.83 -15.54 9.38
N THR A 36 3.99 -14.31 8.83
CA THR A 36 4.91 -14.02 7.72
C THR A 36 6.29 -13.61 8.21
N ASN A 37 7.33 -14.04 7.49
CA ASN A 37 8.71 -13.63 7.74
C ASN A 37 9.06 -12.26 7.15
N TYR A 38 8.27 -11.78 6.17
CA TYR A 38 8.49 -10.52 5.47
C TYR A 38 7.22 -9.68 5.42
N ALA A 39 7.36 -8.37 5.67
CA ALA A 39 6.30 -7.41 5.51
C ALA A 39 6.77 -6.25 4.60
N ILE A 40 6.01 -5.93 3.56
CA ILE A 40 6.29 -4.82 2.66
C ILE A 40 5.54 -3.58 3.15
N VAL A 41 6.28 -2.59 3.61
CA VAL A 41 5.75 -1.28 3.97
C VAL A 41 5.78 -0.41 2.72
N LEU A 42 4.63 -0.14 2.14
CA LEU A 42 4.56 0.68 0.92
C LEU A 42 4.84 2.15 1.24
N GLY A 43 5.64 2.79 0.43
CA GLY A 43 5.92 4.21 0.54
C GLY A 43 4.73 5.12 0.21
N ALA A 44 4.81 6.34 0.64
CA ALA A 44 3.88 7.42 0.31
C ALA A 44 4.63 8.75 0.42
N LYS A 45 4.00 9.81 -0.11
CA LYS A 45 4.57 11.15 -0.21
C LYS A 45 5.39 11.56 1.02
N VAL A 46 6.61 11.99 0.77
CA VAL A 46 7.47 12.73 1.70
C VAL A 46 7.35 14.22 1.40
N ASN A 47 7.16 15.04 2.42
CA ASN A 47 7.14 16.49 2.31
C ASN A 47 8.56 17.05 2.35
N LYS A 48 8.74 18.33 1.96
CA LYS A 48 10.01 19.04 2.08
C LYS A 48 10.58 18.91 3.49
N GLY A 49 11.91 18.86 3.58
CA GLY A 49 12.63 18.62 4.84
C GLY A 49 12.56 17.15 5.30
N SER A 50 12.33 16.21 4.37
CA SER A 50 12.27 14.77 4.67
C SER A 50 11.23 14.40 5.74
N VAL A 51 10.11 15.13 5.78
CA VAL A 51 9.02 14.91 6.74
C VAL A 51 7.98 13.98 6.12
N PRO A 52 7.62 12.83 6.75
CA PRO A 52 6.56 11.98 6.25
C PRO A 52 5.24 12.73 6.09
N SER A 53 4.52 12.56 4.98
CA SER A 53 3.14 13.02 4.89
C SER A 53 2.29 12.38 5.99
N ARG A 54 1.12 12.95 6.27
CA ARG A 54 0.22 12.39 7.30
C ARG A 54 -0.20 10.95 6.97
N ALA A 55 -0.37 10.63 5.68
CA ALA A 55 -0.68 9.26 5.25
C ALA A 55 0.48 8.30 5.48
N LEU A 56 1.72 8.72 5.13
CA LEU A 56 2.92 7.94 5.39
C LEU A 56 3.14 7.76 6.90
N LYS A 57 2.97 8.82 7.70
CA LYS A 57 3.09 8.73 9.15
C LYS A 57 2.16 7.68 9.76
N TYR A 58 0.88 7.66 9.40
CA TYR A 58 -0.06 6.66 9.91
C TYR A 58 0.31 5.23 9.50
N ARG A 59 0.86 5.07 8.30
CA ARG A 59 1.38 3.79 7.83
C ARG A 59 2.61 3.35 8.64
N LEU A 60 3.51 4.28 8.94
CA LEU A 60 4.68 4.02 9.77
C LEU A 60 4.32 3.72 11.23
N ASP A 61 3.30 4.37 11.77
CA ASP A 61 2.77 4.03 13.10
C ASP A 61 2.26 2.58 13.12
N ALA A 62 1.49 2.16 12.10
CA ALA A 62 1.02 0.78 11.98
C ALA A 62 2.17 -0.22 11.73
N ALA A 63 3.18 0.17 10.96
CA ALA A 63 4.37 -0.65 10.74
C ALA A 63 5.19 -0.81 12.02
N TYR A 64 5.32 0.23 12.81
CA TYR A 64 5.94 0.19 14.12
C TYR A 64 5.24 -0.79 15.06
N ASP A 65 3.91 -0.67 15.21
CA ASP A 65 3.14 -1.55 16.08
C ASP A 65 3.27 -3.02 15.63
N TYR A 66 3.28 -3.26 14.31
CA TYR A 66 3.48 -4.59 13.75
C TYR A 66 4.89 -5.13 14.03
N ALA A 67 5.94 -4.33 13.83
CA ALA A 67 7.32 -4.70 14.08
C ALA A 67 7.57 -5.05 15.55
N MET A 68 7.01 -4.26 16.46
CA MET A 68 7.15 -4.50 17.91
C MET A 68 6.41 -5.76 18.38
N LYS A 69 5.27 -6.05 17.73
CA LYS A 69 4.48 -7.25 18.03
C LYS A 69 5.09 -8.52 17.45
N TYR A 70 5.75 -8.42 16.29
CA TYR A 70 6.31 -9.55 15.55
C TYR A 70 7.79 -9.31 15.21
N PRO A 71 8.70 -9.38 16.19
CA PRO A 71 10.11 -9.02 16.02
C PRO A 71 10.89 -9.96 15.08
N HIS A 72 10.34 -11.11 14.71
CA HIS A 72 10.94 -12.03 13.73
C HIS A 72 10.70 -11.57 12.28
N THR A 73 9.66 -10.74 12.03
CA THR A 73 9.33 -10.28 10.68
C THR A 73 10.26 -9.18 10.23
N GLN A 74 10.87 -9.32 9.05
CA GLN A 74 11.65 -8.27 8.42
C GLN A 74 10.73 -7.32 7.65
N LEU A 75 10.90 -6.01 7.85
CA LEU A 75 10.15 -4.97 7.16
C LEU A 75 10.93 -4.48 5.94
N ILE A 76 10.38 -4.68 4.74
CA ILE A 76 10.92 -4.11 3.50
C ILE A 76 10.25 -2.75 3.30
N LEU A 77 11.02 -1.69 3.47
CA LEU A 77 10.60 -0.30 3.34
C LEU A 77 10.73 0.10 1.87
N SER A 78 9.63 0.05 1.13
CA SER A 78 9.66 0.20 -0.31
C SER A 78 9.12 1.56 -0.76
N GLY A 79 10.00 2.35 -1.37
CA GLY A 79 9.66 3.66 -1.94
C GLY A 79 10.92 4.44 -2.34
N GLY A 80 10.98 4.82 -3.61
CA GLY A 80 12.03 5.67 -4.17
C GLY A 80 11.85 7.14 -3.81
N GLN A 81 12.42 8.02 -4.59
CA GLN A 81 12.34 9.47 -4.42
C GLN A 81 11.43 10.07 -5.47
N GLY A 82 10.41 10.80 -5.05
CA GLY A 82 9.59 11.60 -5.95
C GLY A 82 10.32 12.88 -6.40
N ASP A 83 9.94 13.44 -7.56
CA ASP A 83 10.59 14.60 -8.18
C ASP A 83 10.67 15.85 -7.27
N ASP A 84 9.76 15.97 -6.32
CA ASP A 84 9.65 17.10 -5.38
C ASP A 84 9.97 16.69 -3.92
N GLU A 85 10.70 15.59 -3.73
CA GLU A 85 11.10 15.05 -2.44
C GLU A 85 12.61 15.22 -2.22
N ASP A 86 13.00 15.53 -0.99
CA ASP A 86 14.41 15.77 -0.62
C ASP A 86 15.17 14.46 -0.31
N ALA A 87 14.45 13.36 -0.11
CA ALA A 87 15.00 12.05 0.21
C ALA A 87 14.07 10.93 -0.31
N THR A 88 14.59 9.70 -0.41
CA THR A 88 13.76 8.54 -0.76
C THR A 88 12.73 8.26 0.34
N GLU A 89 11.54 7.80 -0.05
CA GLU A 89 10.51 7.41 0.90
C GLU A 89 11.04 6.31 1.85
N SER A 90 11.81 5.34 1.34
CA SER A 90 12.42 4.26 2.12
C SER A 90 13.37 4.76 3.21
N SER A 91 14.25 5.73 2.91
CA SER A 91 15.19 6.29 3.90
C SER A 91 14.47 7.06 5.02
N VAL A 92 13.41 7.80 4.66
CA VAL A 92 12.58 8.51 5.63
C VAL A 92 11.82 7.51 6.52
N MET A 93 11.31 6.40 5.93
CA MET A 93 10.64 5.32 6.67
C MET A 93 11.62 4.65 7.65
N LYS A 94 12.84 4.31 7.17
CA LYS A 94 13.88 3.69 8.02
C LYS A 94 14.23 4.57 9.21
N LYS A 95 14.54 5.84 8.94
CA LYS A 95 14.84 6.79 10.02
C LYS A 95 13.70 6.87 11.03
N TYR A 96 12.46 7.01 10.57
CA TYR A 96 11.29 7.12 11.46
C TYR A 96 11.13 5.91 12.40
N LEU A 97 11.32 4.70 11.87
CA LEU A 97 11.17 3.45 12.64
C LEU A 97 12.35 3.24 13.61
N MET A 98 13.57 3.54 13.18
CA MET A 98 14.76 3.47 14.02
C MET A 98 14.71 4.47 15.17
N ASP A 99 14.30 5.70 14.92
CA ASP A 99 14.13 6.75 15.96
C ASP A 99 13.11 6.33 17.03
N ARG A 100 12.23 5.36 16.73
CA ARG A 100 11.25 4.78 17.65
C ARG A 100 11.68 3.45 18.26
N GLY A 101 12.88 2.96 17.96
CA GLY A 101 13.47 1.79 18.59
C GLY A 101 13.31 0.48 17.81
N VAL A 102 12.83 0.50 16.56
CA VAL A 102 12.88 -0.69 15.69
C VAL A 102 14.33 -0.98 15.32
N SER A 103 14.76 -2.22 15.48
CA SER A 103 16.13 -2.63 15.17
C SER A 103 16.46 -2.46 13.69
N GLU A 104 17.63 -1.92 13.37
CA GLU A 104 18.11 -1.80 12.00
C GLU A 104 18.14 -3.14 11.26
N PHE A 105 18.49 -4.22 11.98
CA PHE A 105 18.51 -5.58 11.40
C PHE A 105 17.13 -6.10 10.98
N GLN A 106 16.05 -5.47 11.43
CA GLN A 106 14.68 -5.79 11.03
C GLN A 106 14.23 -5.00 9.78
N LEU A 107 15.05 -4.04 9.30
CA LEU A 107 14.68 -3.09 8.26
C LEU A 107 15.50 -3.30 6.98
N ILE A 108 14.83 -3.52 5.87
CA ILE A 108 15.42 -3.63 4.53
C ILE A 108 14.91 -2.45 3.71
N GLU A 109 15.80 -1.68 3.09
CA GLU A 109 15.43 -0.56 2.21
C GLU A 109 15.31 -1.02 0.76
N GLU A 110 14.22 -0.62 0.10
CA GLU A 110 14.04 -0.66 -1.34
C GLU A 110 13.75 0.78 -1.82
N ASN A 111 14.67 1.38 -2.53
CA ASN A 111 14.69 2.81 -2.87
C ASN A 111 14.63 3.12 -4.38
N GLU A 112 14.40 2.11 -5.22
CA GLU A 112 14.36 2.27 -6.68
C GLU A 112 12.94 2.43 -7.24
N SER A 113 11.92 2.07 -6.45
CA SER A 113 10.54 2.01 -6.90
C SER A 113 9.91 3.39 -7.06
N THR A 114 9.08 3.54 -8.10
CA THR A 114 8.37 4.78 -8.43
C THR A 114 6.85 4.58 -8.55
N SER A 115 6.37 3.37 -8.28
CA SER A 115 4.95 3.00 -8.38
C SER A 115 4.64 1.81 -7.49
N THR A 116 3.36 1.60 -7.15
CA THR A 116 2.96 0.43 -6.35
C THR A 116 3.37 -0.90 -7.02
N PHE A 117 3.36 -0.95 -8.36
CA PHE A 117 3.80 -2.12 -9.10
C PHE A 117 5.30 -2.39 -8.87
N THR A 118 6.12 -1.36 -8.99
CA THR A 118 7.57 -1.47 -8.76
C THR A 118 7.91 -1.66 -7.28
N ASN A 119 7.13 -1.08 -6.36
CA ASN A 119 7.29 -1.34 -4.93
C ASN A 119 7.24 -2.85 -4.64
N ILE A 120 6.19 -3.53 -5.07
CA ILE A 120 6.05 -4.97 -4.84
C ILE A 120 7.11 -5.76 -5.64
N LYS A 121 7.28 -5.44 -6.92
CA LYS A 121 8.25 -6.11 -7.79
C LYS A 121 9.68 -6.07 -7.24
N TYR A 122 10.12 -4.90 -6.76
CA TYR A 122 11.49 -4.73 -6.29
C TYR A 122 11.66 -5.25 -4.86
N SER A 123 10.65 -5.17 -4.01
CA SER A 123 10.65 -5.82 -2.69
C SER A 123 10.87 -7.33 -2.78
N MET A 124 10.37 -7.98 -3.84
CA MET A 124 10.58 -9.42 -4.05
C MET A 124 12.07 -9.80 -4.21
N LYS A 125 12.96 -8.87 -4.59
CA LYS A 125 14.41 -9.13 -4.67
C LYS A 125 15.00 -9.48 -3.30
N SER A 126 14.38 -9.00 -2.22
CA SER A 126 14.81 -9.23 -0.83
C SER A 126 14.07 -10.39 -0.16
N ILE A 127 13.13 -11.02 -0.85
CA ILE A 127 12.32 -12.14 -0.33
C ILE A 127 12.83 -13.45 -0.97
N PRO A 128 13.16 -14.46 -0.17
CA PRO A 128 13.54 -15.76 -0.71
C PRO A 128 12.44 -16.34 -1.61
N LEU A 129 12.82 -17.02 -2.70
CA LEU A 129 11.87 -17.60 -3.65
C LEU A 129 10.95 -18.68 -3.05
N THR A 130 11.34 -19.22 -1.91
CA THR A 130 10.54 -20.18 -1.13
C THR A 130 9.38 -19.54 -0.39
N GLU A 131 9.48 -18.24 -0.10
CA GLU A 131 8.43 -17.50 0.58
C GLU A 131 7.35 -17.09 -0.42
N LYS A 132 6.14 -17.58 -0.19
CA LYS A 132 4.98 -17.30 -1.05
C LYS A 132 3.96 -16.39 -0.37
N LYS A 133 4.13 -16.13 0.92
CA LYS A 133 3.24 -15.28 1.71
C LYS A 133 4.01 -14.10 2.30
N VAL A 134 3.42 -12.91 2.20
CA VAL A 134 3.96 -11.66 2.74
C VAL A 134 2.86 -10.86 3.44
N THR A 135 3.25 -9.98 4.34
CA THR A 135 2.33 -8.96 4.87
C THR A 135 2.50 -7.66 4.08
N ILE A 136 1.41 -7.01 3.68
CA ILE A 136 1.44 -5.68 3.08
C ILE A 136 0.93 -4.66 4.09
N ILE A 137 1.74 -3.66 4.40
CA ILE A 137 1.40 -2.56 5.30
C ILE A 137 1.15 -1.31 4.48
N SER A 138 -0.09 -0.81 4.48
CA SER A 138 -0.49 0.39 3.75
C SER A 138 -1.75 1.01 4.33
N ASN A 139 -2.13 2.21 3.84
CA ASN A 139 -3.41 2.78 4.22
C ASN A 139 -4.58 1.96 3.65
N ASP A 140 -5.67 1.89 4.40
CA ASP A 140 -6.86 1.07 4.10
C ASP A 140 -7.37 1.23 2.66
N PHE A 141 -7.44 2.47 2.15
CA PHE A 141 -7.89 2.76 0.78
C PHE A 141 -7.02 2.11 -0.31
N HIS A 142 -5.76 1.81 -0.03
CA HIS A 142 -4.74 1.40 -1.02
C HIS A 142 -4.53 -0.13 -1.08
N LEU A 143 -4.91 -0.85 -0.03
CA LEU A 143 -4.61 -2.28 0.13
C LEU A 143 -5.18 -3.15 -0.99
N ALA A 144 -6.41 -2.90 -1.44
CA ALA A 144 -7.02 -3.68 -2.52
C ALA A 144 -6.18 -3.67 -3.81
N ARG A 145 -5.59 -2.54 -4.16
CA ARG A 145 -4.72 -2.43 -5.33
C ARG A 145 -3.35 -3.08 -5.10
N ALA A 146 -2.82 -2.95 -3.90
CA ALA A 146 -1.56 -3.60 -3.54
C ALA A 146 -1.68 -5.14 -3.58
N GLN A 147 -2.75 -5.70 -3.01
CA GLN A 147 -3.02 -7.14 -3.09
C GLN A 147 -3.19 -7.62 -4.53
N MET A 148 -3.94 -6.90 -5.36
CA MET A 148 -4.11 -7.24 -6.78
C MET A 148 -2.75 -7.34 -7.51
N ILE A 149 -1.78 -6.50 -7.14
CA ILE A 149 -0.42 -6.55 -7.71
C ILE A 149 0.37 -7.71 -7.11
N ALA A 150 0.25 -7.99 -5.80
CA ALA A 150 0.87 -9.14 -5.18
C ALA A 150 0.38 -10.46 -5.80
N ASP A 151 -0.92 -10.59 -6.01
CA ASP A 151 -1.54 -11.75 -6.69
C ASP A 151 -0.96 -11.94 -8.11
N TYR A 152 -0.76 -10.85 -8.85
CA TYR A 152 -0.13 -10.91 -10.17
C TYR A 152 1.28 -11.50 -10.13
N PHE A 153 2.03 -11.27 -9.04
CA PHE A 153 3.35 -11.84 -8.81
C PHE A 153 3.30 -13.19 -8.07
N HIS A 154 2.14 -13.80 -7.92
CA HIS A 154 1.92 -15.06 -7.19
C HIS A 154 2.38 -15.01 -5.73
N LEU A 155 2.24 -13.85 -5.09
CA LEU A 155 2.45 -13.66 -3.67
C LEU A 155 1.09 -13.61 -2.95
N GLU A 156 0.86 -14.53 -2.02
CA GLU A 156 -0.25 -14.42 -1.08
C GLU A 156 0.02 -13.27 -0.11
N ALA A 157 -0.94 -12.37 0.05
CA ALA A 157 -0.77 -11.22 0.92
C ALA A 157 -1.84 -11.14 1.99
N ASP A 158 -1.43 -11.14 3.26
CA ASP A 158 -2.23 -10.57 4.34
C ASP A 158 -1.87 -9.09 4.56
N VAL A 159 -2.67 -8.37 5.32
CA VAL A 159 -2.57 -6.92 5.36
C VAL A 159 -2.60 -6.34 6.76
N VAL A 160 -1.89 -5.22 6.91
CA VAL A 160 -2.04 -4.29 8.03
C VAL A 160 -2.59 -2.98 7.48
N ALA A 161 -3.82 -2.66 7.85
CA ALA A 161 -4.52 -1.48 7.38
C ALA A 161 -4.23 -0.28 8.28
N ALA A 162 -3.40 0.65 7.82
CA ALA A 162 -3.24 1.95 8.47
C ALA A 162 -4.44 2.85 8.15
N PRO A 163 -4.92 3.67 9.09
CA PRO A 163 -6.06 4.55 8.86
C PRO A 163 -5.75 5.61 7.80
N THR A 164 -6.78 6.06 7.10
CA THR A 164 -6.68 7.19 6.16
C THR A 164 -6.87 8.51 6.91
N PRO A 165 -6.01 9.53 6.69
CA PRO A 165 -6.25 10.86 7.23
C PRO A 165 -7.55 11.46 6.69
N LYS A 166 -8.46 11.88 7.57
CA LYS A 166 -9.80 12.37 7.20
C LYS A 166 -9.79 13.51 6.16
N ILE A 167 -8.78 14.39 6.23
CA ILE A 167 -8.67 15.54 5.32
C ILE A 167 -8.47 15.16 3.84
N ILE A 168 -7.91 13.97 3.56
CA ILE A 168 -7.67 13.48 2.20
C ILE A 168 -8.56 12.29 1.84
N GLU A 169 -9.33 11.76 2.78
CA GLU A 169 -10.04 10.48 2.65
C GLU A 169 -10.93 10.44 1.40
N PHE A 170 -11.79 11.42 1.20
CA PHE A 170 -12.66 11.46 0.05
C PHE A 170 -11.86 11.43 -1.27
N LYS A 171 -10.85 12.31 -1.40
CA LYS A 171 -10.02 12.44 -2.59
C LYS A 171 -9.29 11.13 -2.92
N VAL A 172 -8.66 10.50 -1.93
CA VAL A 172 -7.87 9.27 -2.15
C VAL A 172 -8.76 8.08 -2.44
N ARG A 173 -9.93 7.96 -1.78
CA ARG A 173 -10.88 6.87 -2.05
C ARG A 173 -11.50 6.98 -3.45
N VAL A 174 -11.81 8.19 -3.92
CA VAL A 174 -12.26 8.40 -5.31
C VAL A 174 -11.17 8.02 -6.29
N ARG A 175 -9.94 8.50 -6.10
CA ARG A 175 -8.80 8.15 -6.95
C ARG A 175 -8.55 6.64 -7.02
N GLU A 176 -8.61 5.95 -5.88
CA GLU A 176 -8.36 4.50 -5.84
C GLU A 176 -9.43 3.67 -6.54
N ARG A 177 -10.70 4.13 -6.60
CA ARG A 177 -11.75 3.46 -7.38
C ARG A 177 -11.37 3.34 -8.87
N PHE A 178 -10.87 4.44 -9.43
CA PHE A 178 -10.37 4.45 -10.81
C PHE A 178 -9.03 3.71 -10.92
N GLY A 179 -8.15 3.86 -9.93
CA GLY A 179 -6.87 3.20 -9.86
C GLY A 179 -6.98 1.66 -9.86
N LEU A 180 -7.96 1.10 -9.18
CA LEU A 180 -8.23 -0.35 -9.19
C LEU A 180 -8.57 -0.86 -10.60
N ILE A 181 -9.45 -0.14 -11.31
CA ILE A 181 -9.85 -0.54 -12.66
C ILE A 181 -8.69 -0.40 -13.63
N ALA A 182 -8.00 0.75 -13.59
CA ALA A 182 -6.83 0.98 -14.43
C ALA A 182 -5.74 -0.08 -14.19
N GLN A 183 -5.47 -0.42 -12.92
CA GLN A 183 -4.49 -1.45 -12.57
C GLN A 183 -4.91 -2.82 -13.11
N LYS A 184 -6.18 -3.20 -12.98
CA LYS A 184 -6.68 -4.47 -13.51
C LYS A 184 -6.49 -4.57 -15.02
N ILE A 185 -6.78 -3.48 -15.75
CA ILE A 185 -6.57 -3.40 -17.19
C ILE A 185 -5.08 -3.55 -17.53
N VAL A 186 -4.21 -2.80 -16.84
CA VAL A 186 -2.75 -2.87 -17.07
C VAL A 186 -2.21 -4.29 -16.81
N LEU A 187 -2.66 -4.96 -15.76
CA LEU A 187 -2.21 -6.32 -15.44
C LEU A 187 -2.74 -7.37 -16.45
N TRP A 188 -3.85 -7.11 -17.11
CA TRP A 188 -4.39 -8.00 -18.16
C TRP A 188 -3.50 -8.01 -19.42
N PHE A 189 -2.83 -6.87 -19.72
CA PHE A 189 -1.98 -6.73 -20.91
C PHE A 189 -0.48 -6.96 -20.64
N LYS A 190 -0.09 -7.31 -19.41
CA LYS A 190 1.29 -7.69 -19.04
C LYS A 190 1.49 -9.19 -18.98
#